data_a781e8054960cc70db18330891aa1c90
#
_entry.id   a781e8054960cc70db18330891aa1c90
#
_cell.length_a   1.000
_cell.length_b   1.000
_cell.length_c   1.000
_cell.angle_alpha   90.00
_cell.angle_beta   90.00
_cell.angle_gamma   90.00
#
_symmetry.space_group_name_H-M   'P 1'
#
loop_
_entity.id
_entity.type
_entity.pdbx_description
1 polymer ?
#
loop_
_entity_poly.entity_id
_entity_poly.type
_entity_poly.pdbx_seq_one_letter_code
_entity_poly.pdbx_strand_id
1 'polypeptide(L)'
;MDCVRTAYKVRAYPDTEQATMLRRTFGCVRVVWNRTLADRQRRYTIEQQGTSYRETDAALTAWKRDPELEWLGEVSSVPLQQALRHQHAAFGAFFAKRGRYPRFKSRHGRQSAHYTRSAFRMKTDGLWLAKTATPLRIVWSWPDIDLMTLDPTMVVVSCEPDGRWFVTFAVDTADPAPLPAVGETVGVDLGITEFAVLSTGERIPNPRHMGRHERGLKRHQRRLARCQRGSNNRAKQKQKVARRHARVRDARRDFLHKTSTDLVRRFDRIGIEDLNVAGMVRNRSLARAISGCGWGEFRAMLEYKAQRAGRQVVVVDRWYPSSKTCNSCGHLLASLSLGTRHWTCPGCGTRHDRDINAAKNIDTAAGLVVAASGGPVRPDQATGRRGPVNEEP
;
A
#
# COMPACT_ATOMS: atom_id res chain seq x y z
N MET A 1 7.88 -26.41 -0.54
CA MET A 1 7.62 -25.34 0.43
C MET A 1 7.50 -24.05 -0.36
N ASP A 2 6.32 -23.45 -0.35
CA ASP A 2 6.12 -22.20 -1.04
C ASP A 2 6.89 -21.11 -0.31
N CYS A 3 7.76 -20.41 -1.05
CA CYS A 3 8.64 -19.38 -0.50
C CYS A 3 7.99 -18.01 -0.70
N VAL A 4 7.72 -17.33 0.39
CA VAL A 4 7.09 -15.98 0.37
C VAL A 4 8.15 -14.92 0.51
N ARG A 5 8.12 -13.94 -0.42
CA ARG A 5 9.01 -12.78 -0.33
C ARG A 5 8.54 -11.80 0.73
N THR A 6 9.33 -11.66 1.78
CA THR A 6 9.10 -10.72 2.89
C THR A 6 10.02 -9.51 2.78
N ALA A 7 9.52 -8.32 3.15
CA ALA A 7 10.28 -7.08 3.08
C ALA A 7 10.38 -6.41 4.46
N TYR A 8 11.60 -6.27 4.97
CA TYR A 8 11.91 -5.58 6.23
C TYR A 8 12.42 -4.18 5.93
N LYS A 9 11.63 -3.16 6.25
CA LYS A 9 11.98 -1.75 6.00
C LYS A 9 12.43 -1.07 7.29
N VAL A 10 13.70 -0.66 7.34
CA VAL A 10 14.34 -0.01 8.49
C VAL A 10 14.78 1.41 8.20
N ARG A 11 15.01 2.20 9.26
CA ARG A 11 15.62 3.53 9.18
C ARG A 11 17.11 3.39 8.90
N ALA A 12 17.60 4.26 8.01
CA ALA A 12 19.02 4.39 7.71
C ALA A 12 19.52 5.81 8.00
N TYR A 13 20.78 5.92 8.37
CA TYR A 13 21.43 7.19 8.76
C TYR A 13 22.76 7.30 8.03
N PRO A 14 22.74 7.61 6.71
CA PRO A 14 23.98 7.84 5.96
C PRO A 14 24.69 9.09 6.48
N ASP A 15 26.02 9.02 6.55
CA ASP A 15 26.85 10.19 6.71
C ASP A 15 26.82 11.10 5.47
N THR A 16 27.57 12.19 5.48
CA THR A 16 27.55 13.18 4.39
C THR A 16 28.08 12.61 3.08
N GLU A 17 29.13 11.79 3.13
CA GLU A 17 29.74 11.16 1.95
C GLU A 17 28.83 10.09 1.36
N GLN A 18 28.33 9.21 2.21
CA GLN A 18 27.34 8.18 1.83
C GLN A 18 26.07 8.80 1.25
N ALA A 19 25.55 9.86 1.88
CA ALA A 19 24.38 10.56 1.38
C ALA A 19 24.62 11.19 0.01
N THR A 20 25.83 11.70 -0.24
CA THR A 20 26.24 12.26 -1.52
C THR A 20 26.35 11.18 -2.59
N MET A 21 27.05 10.07 -2.30
CA MET A 21 27.18 8.92 -3.20
C MET A 21 25.81 8.31 -3.54
N LEU A 22 24.95 8.11 -2.56
CA LEU A 22 23.61 7.59 -2.77
C LEU A 22 22.72 8.52 -3.61
N ARG A 23 22.83 9.86 -3.41
CA ARG A 23 22.11 10.81 -4.26
C ARG A 23 22.62 10.81 -5.70
N ARG A 24 23.93 10.67 -5.92
CA ARG A 24 24.51 10.44 -7.27
C ARG A 24 23.94 9.15 -7.87
N THR A 25 23.95 8.04 -7.14
CA THR A 25 23.37 6.77 -7.59
C THR A 25 21.90 6.94 -7.99
N PHE A 26 21.09 7.63 -7.21
CA PHE A 26 19.69 7.91 -7.57
C PHE A 26 19.57 8.77 -8.83
N GLY A 27 20.49 9.73 -9.01
CA GLY A 27 20.60 10.52 -10.22
C GLY A 27 20.86 9.65 -11.43
N CYS A 28 21.88 8.79 -11.37
CA CYS A 28 22.23 7.84 -12.43
C CYS A 28 21.08 6.89 -12.76
N VAL A 29 20.45 6.27 -11.74
CA VAL A 29 19.27 5.39 -11.90
C VAL A 29 18.12 6.12 -12.62
N ARG A 30 17.89 7.39 -12.31
CA ARG A 30 16.85 8.19 -12.95
C ARG A 30 17.21 8.51 -14.41
N VAL A 31 18.45 8.88 -14.68
CA VAL A 31 18.91 9.17 -16.06
C VAL A 31 18.82 7.91 -16.92
N VAL A 32 19.35 6.80 -16.45
CA VAL A 32 19.27 5.50 -17.17
C VAL A 32 17.81 5.13 -17.45
N TRP A 33 16.93 5.19 -16.46
CA TRP A 33 15.51 4.93 -16.66
C TRP A 33 14.87 5.85 -17.71
N ASN A 34 15.11 7.17 -17.59
CA ASN A 34 14.46 8.15 -18.44
C ASN A 34 15.00 8.10 -19.89
N ARG A 35 16.31 7.95 -20.04
CA ARG A 35 16.94 7.82 -21.37
C ARG A 35 16.45 6.58 -22.10
N THR A 36 16.50 5.42 -21.41
CA THR A 36 15.98 4.17 -21.98
C THR A 36 14.49 4.27 -22.32
N LEU A 37 13.68 4.94 -21.51
CA LEU A 37 12.26 5.14 -21.82
C LEU A 37 12.08 6.01 -23.07
N ALA A 38 12.82 7.10 -23.19
CA ALA A 38 12.79 7.97 -24.36
C ALA A 38 13.24 7.23 -25.65
N ASP A 39 14.32 6.44 -25.55
CA ASP A 39 14.82 5.66 -26.68
C ASP A 39 13.81 4.59 -27.13
N ARG A 40 13.17 3.89 -26.18
CA ARG A 40 12.08 2.94 -26.48
C ARG A 40 10.89 3.61 -27.16
N GLN A 41 10.49 4.79 -26.69
CA GLN A 41 9.38 5.56 -27.29
C GLN A 41 9.75 5.99 -28.71
N ARG A 42 10.93 6.59 -28.89
CA ARG A 42 11.41 7.04 -30.21
C ARG A 42 11.47 5.87 -31.20
N ARG A 43 12.09 4.75 -30.81
CA ARG A 43 12.23 3.58 -31.68
C ARG A 43 10.87 3.01 -32.08
N TYR A 44 9.96 2.88 -31.14
CA TYR A 44 8.61 2.40 -31.47
C TYR A 44 7.85 3.36 -32.38
N THR A 45 7.97 4.68 -32.15
CA THR A 45 7.27 5.68 -32.96
C THR A 45 7.81 5.75 -34.41
N ILE A 46 9.14 5.63 -34.56
CA ILE A 46 9.79 5.79 -35.88
C ILE A 46 9.88 4.44 -36.62
N GLU A 47 10.31 3.40 -35.92
CA GLU A 47 10.68 2.10 -36.52
C GLU A 47 9.59 1.02 -36.29
N GLN A 48 8.56 1.31 -35.46
CA GLN A 48 7.55 0.34 -35.04
C GLN A 48 8.14 -0.93 -34.40
N GLN A 49 9.35 -0.81 -33.84
CA GLN A 49 10.07 -1.94 -33.26
C GLN A 49 10.11 -1.87 -31.73
N GLY A 50 9.93 -3.02 -31.09
CA GLY A 50 10.15 -3.20 -29.66
C GLY A 50 11.64 -3.13 -29.32
N THR A 51 11.95 -2.90 -28.03
CA THR A 51 13.31 -2.89 -27.51
C THR A 51 13.43 -3.98 -26.44
N SER A 52 14.34 -4.92 -26.65
CA SER A 52 14.63 -6.01 -25.69
C SER A 52 15.41 -5.51 -24.46
N TYR A 53 15.49 -6.36 -23.43
CA TYR A 53 16.35 -6.07 -22.28
C TYR A 53 17.83 -6.02 -22.69
N ARG A 54 18.28 -6.96 -23.56
CA ARG A 54 19.67 -7.06 -24.02
C ARG A 54 20.14 -5.78 -24.73
N GLU A 55 19.32 -5.19 -25.57
CA GLU A 55 19.63 -3.93 -26.26
C GLU A 55 19.75 -2.77 -25.26
N THR A 56 18.90 -2.70 -24.24
CA THR A 56 19.00 -1.65 -23.22
C THR A 56 20.24 -1.81 -22.34
N ASP A 57 20.68 -3.04 -22.05
CA ASP A 57 21.89 -3.30 -21.27
C ASP A 57 23.15 -2.98 -22.10
N ALA A 58 23.17 -3.33 -23.39
CA ALA A 58 24.23 -2.93 -24.33
C ALA A 58 24.32 -1.41 -24.46
N ALA A 59 23.16 -0.71 -24.57
CA ALA A 59 23.13 0.75 -24.58
C ALA A 59 23.72 1.36 -23.30
N LEU A 60 23.39 0.82 -22.11
CA LEU A 60 23.99 1.28 -20.85
C LEU A 60 25.51 1.11 -20.85
N THR A 61 26.02 0.03 -21.42
CA THR A 61 27.45 -0.22 -21.54
C THR A 61 28.12 0.80 -22.47
N ALA A 62 27.47 1.12 -23.59
CA ALA A 62 27.95 2.16 -24.52
C ALA A 62 27.93 3.55 -23.85
N TRP A 63 26.85 3.92 -23.14
CA TRP A 63 26.75 5.20 -22.44
C TRP A 63 27.87 5.41 -21.39
N LYS A 64 28.34 4.37 -20.74
CA LYS A 64 29.48 4.49 -19.79
C LYS A 64 30.82 4.76 -20.46
N ARG A 65 30.93 4.53 -21.76
CA ARG A 65 32.13 4.85 -22.57
C ARG A 65 32.01 6.21 -23.27
N ASP A 66 30.80 6.77 -23.28
CA ASP A 66 30.55 8.10 -23.84
C ASP A 66 31.10 9.18 -22.88
N PRO A 67 31.99 10.09 -23.33
CA PRO A 67 32.56 11.15 -22.50
C PRO A 67 31.50 12.02 -21.82
N GLU A 68 30.34 12.23 -22.44
CA GLU A 68 29.25 13.01 -21.83
C GLU A 68 28.55 12.27 -20.67
N LEU A 69 28.68 10.94 -20.58
CA LEU A 69 27.98 10.07 -19.63
C LEU A 69 28.91 9.18 -18.81
N GLU A 70 30.23 9.36 -18.90
CA GLU A 70 31.25 8.56 -18.18
C GLU A 70 31.01 8.54 -16.66
N TRP A 71 30.41 9.63 -16.12
CA TRP A 71 30.02 9.73 -14.71
C TRP A 71 29.03 8.65 -14.26
N LEU A 72 28.37 7.92 -15.18
CA LEU A 72 27.61 6.71 -14.86
C LEU A 72 28.50 5.57 -14.31
N GLY A 73 29.80 5.61 -14.58
CA GLY A 73 30.81 4.69 -14.04
C GLY A 73 31.23 4.97 -12.60
N GLU A 74 30.99 6.20 -12.08
CA GLU A 74 31.30 6.56 -10.70
C GLU A 74 30.49 5.76 -9.67
N VAL A 75 29.30 5.31 -10.04
CA VAL A 75 28.40 4.56 -9.17
C VAL A 75 28.43 3.05 -9.51
N SER A 76 27.90 2.24 -8.59
CA SER A 76 27.73 0.79 -8.87
C SER A 76 26.85 0.53 -10.08
N SER A 77 27.27 -0.38 -10.95
CA SER A 77 26.50 -0.80 -12.14
C SER A 77 25.19 -1.49 -11.77
N VAL A 78 25.15 -2.18 -10.63
CA VAL A 78 24.02 -3.02 -10.23
C VAL A 78 22.71 -2.22 -10.11
N PRO A 79 22.64 -1.07 -9.43
CA PRO A 79 21.42 -0.25 -9.42
C PRO A 79 20.98 0.23 -10.81
N LEU A 80 21.90 0.45 -11.73
CA LEU A 80 21.60 0.88 -13.09
C LEU A 80 20.98 -0.27 -13.90
N GLN A 81 21.55 -1.45 -13.84
CA GLN A 81 20.99 -2.67 -14.45
C GLN A 81 19.64 -3.02 -13.85
N GLN A 82 19.48 -2.89 -12.52
CA GLN A 82 18.17 -3.10 -11.88
C GLN A 82 17.11 -2.09 -12.37
N ALA A 83 17.49 -0.86 -12.69
CA ALA A 83 16.56 0.09 -13.30
C ALA A 83 16.06 -0.38 -14.67
N LEU A 84 16.94 -0.96 -15.50
CA LEU A 84 16.58 -1.54 -16.80
C LEU A 84 15.65 -2.75 -16.65
N ARG A 85 15.97 -3.67 -15.72
CA ARG A 85 15.14 -4.85 -15.43
C ARG A 85 13.74 -4.44 -14.96
N HIS A 86 13.65 -3.46 -14.05
CA HIS A 86 12.37 -2.94 -13.57
C HIS A 86 11.57 -2.27 -14.69
N GLN A 87 12.23 -1.56 -15.61
CA GLN A 87 11.55 -0.96 -16.74
C GLN A 87 11.02 -2.03 -17.69
N HIS A 88 11.82 -3.05 -17.98
CA HIS A 88 11.39 -4.17 -18.80
C HIS A 88 10.18 -4.91 -18.18
N ALA A 89 10.23 -5.20 -16.88
CA ALA A 89 9.10 -5.78 -16.15
C ALA A 89 7.85 -4.87 -16.17
N ALA A 90 8.04 -3.54 -16.08
CA ALA A 90 6.94 -2.59 -16.15
C ALA A 90 6.26 -2.58 -17.54
N PHE A 91 7.02 -2.71 -18.62
CA PHE A 91 6.47 -2.89 -19.96
C PHE A 91 5.74 -4.23 -20.10
N GLY A 92 6.31 -5.33 -19.58
CA GLY A 92 5.63 -6.63 -19.55
C GLY A 92 4.28 -6.56 -18.79
N ALA A 93 4.23 -5.87 -17.66
CA ALA A 93 2.98 -5.65 -16.93
C ALA A 93 1.98 -4.79 -17.71
N PHE A 94 2.45 -3.78 -18.44
CA PHE A 94 1.61 -2.94 -19.29
C PHE A 94 0.99 -3.73 -20.43
N PHE A 95 1.78 -4.49 -21.19
CA PHE A 95 1.26 -5.31 -22.30
C PHE A 95 0.32 -6.43 -21.81
N ALA A 96 0.58 -6.98 -20.62
CA ALA A 96 -0.32 -7.94 -19.96
C ALA A 96 -1.56 -7.27 -19.31
N LYS A 97 -1.80 -5.97 -19.51
CA LYS A 97 -2.91 -5.17 -18.94
C LYS A 97 -2.95 -5.17 -17.40
N ARG A 98 -1.86 -5.55 -16.74
CA ARG A 98 -1.71 -5.57 -15.28
C ARG A 98 -1.13 -4.28 -14.71
N GLY A 99 -0.66 -3.37 -15.56
CA GLY A 99 -0.01 -2.12 -15.17
C GLY A 99 -0.27 -0.98 -16.15
N ARG A 100 0.05 0.24 -15.73
CA ARG A 100 0.00 1.42 -16.60
C ARG A 100 1.30 1.57 -17.38
N TYR A 101 1.24 2.32 -18.49
CA TYR A 101 2.44 2.67 -19.25
C TYR A 101 3.51 3.30 -18.36
N PRO A 102 4.80 2.90 -18.48
CA PRO A 102 5.89 3.43 -17.69
C PRO A 102 6.05 4.95 -17.84
N ARG A 103 6.33 5.67 -16.74
CA ARG A 103 6.46 7.12 -16.73
C ARG A 103 7.90 7.53 -16.45
N PHE A 104 8.26 8.72 -16.92
CA PHE A 104 9.52 9.36 -16.58
C PHE A 104 9.63 9.59 -15.07
N LYS A 105 10.80 9.30 -14.51
CA LYS A 105 11.10 9.51 -13.08
C LYS A 105 11.47 10.96 -12.82
N SER A 106 10.91 11.55 -11.77
CA SER A 106 11.21 12.90 -11.30
C SER A 106 12.23 12.89 -10.15
N ARG A 107 13.08 13.92 -10.07
CA ARG A 107 13.97 14.13 -8.92
C ARG A 107 13.25 14.54 -7.62
N HIS A 108 11.98 14.87 -7.72
CA HIS A 108 11.20 15.42 -6.60
C HIS A 108 10.39 14.37 -5.83
N GLY A 109 10.25 13.16 -6.38
CA GLY A 109 9.59 12.04 -5.73
C GLY A 109 10.53 11.25 -4.81
N ARG A 110 10.05 10.10 -4.36
CA ARG A 110 10.87 9.10 -3.68
C ARG A 110 12.00 8.67 -4.61
N GLN A 111 13.22 8.66 -4.08
CA GLN A 111 14.39 8.17 -4.79
C GLN A 111 14.77 6.79 -4.23
N SER A 112 15.19 5.85 -5.08
CA SER A 112 15.62 4.53 -4.64
C SER A 112 16.64 3.92 -5.58
N ALA A 113 17.51 3.09 -5.01
CA ALA A 113 18.48 2.25 -5.71
C ALA A 113 18.39 0.81 -5.18
N HIS A 114 18.43 -0.15 -6.07
CA HIS A 114 18.29 -1.56 -5.76
C HIS A 114 19.64 -2.26 -5.93
N TYR A 115 20.08 -2.94 -4.89
CA TYR A 115 21.36 -3.66 -4.83
C TYR A 115 21.05 -5.15 -4.69
N THR A 116 21.57 -5.97 -5.59
CA THR A 116 21.55 -7.44 -5.49
C THR A 116 22.75 -7.91 -4.66
N ARG A 117 22.80 -9.21 -4.32
CA ARG A 117 23.85 -9.82 -3.48
C ARG A 117 25.27 -9.47 -3.91
N SER A 118 25.54 -9.25 -5.19
CA SER A 118 26.86 -8.85 -5.69
C SER A 118 27.27 -7.41 -5.31
N ALA A 119 26.34 -6.58 -4.83
CA ALA A 119 26.58 -5.15 -4.59
C ALA A 119 26.29 -4.70 -3.15
N PHE A 120 26.05 -5.63 -2.24
CA PHE A 120 25.99 -5.35 -0.81
C PHE A 120 26.54 -6.50 0.03
N ARG A 121 26.92 -6.22 1.26
CA ARG A 121 27.30 -7.20 2.27
C ARG A 121 26.80 -6.76 3.64
N MET A 122 26.26 -7.71 4.41
CA MET A 122 25.99 -7.52 5.83
C MET A 122 27.21 -7.93 6.64
N LYS A 123 27.62 -7.08 7.58
CA LYS A 123 28.68 -7.36 8.55
C LYS A 123 28.23 -6.89 9.94
N THR A 124 28.96 -7.25 10.97
CA THR A 124 28.67 -6.86 12.36
C THR A 124 28.64 -5.34 12.55
N ASP A 125 29.42 -4.60 11.77
CA ASP A 125 29.52 -3.14 11.80
C ASP A 125 28.43 -2.43 10.95
N GLY A 126 27.62 -3.17 10.15
CA GLY A 126 26.50 -2.61 9.40
C GLY A 126 26.36 -3.11 7.96
N LEU A 127 25.61 -2.36 7.18
CA LEU A 127 25.35 -2.66 5.78
C LEU A 127 26.40 -1.99 4.88
N TRP A 128 27.22 -2.79 4.23
CA TRP A 128 28.17 -2.34 3.20
C TRP A 128 27.52 -2.35 1.81
N LEU A 129 27.64 -1.24 1.12
CA LEU A 129 27.17 -1.10 -0.26
C LEU A 129 28.35 -0.95 -1.22
N ALA A 130 28.21 -1.41 -2.45
CA ALA A 130 29.23 -1.22 -3.47
C ALA A 130 29.49 0.28 -3.71
N LYS A 131 30.78 0.65 -3.80
CA LYS A 131 31.25 2.05 -3.95
C LYS A 131 31.02 2.92 -2.70
N THR A 132 30.79 2.36 -1.50
CA THR A 132 30.88 3.12 -0.24
C THR A 132 32.14 2.72 0.53
N ALA A 133 32.76 3.71 1.18
CA ALA A 133 33.99 3.49 1.96
C ALA A 133 33.70 3.02 3.39
N THR A 134 32.48 3.22 3.89
CA THR A 134 32.06 2.92 5.26
C THR A 134 30.70 2.20 5.27
N PRO A 135 30.39 1.44 6.32
CA PRO A 135 29.10 0.79 6.45
C PRO A 135 27.98 1.79 6.69
N LEU A 136 26.83 1.57 6.04
CA LEU A 136 25.64 2.36 6.26
C LEU A 136 24.99 1.98 7.58
N ARG A 137 24.88 2.95 8.50
CA ARG A 137 24.21 2.77 9.79
C ARG A 137 22.71 2.60 9.57
N ILE A 138 22.16 1.49 10.09
CA ILE A 138 20.72 1.19 10.12
C ILE A 138 20.25 0.95 11.54
N VAL A 139 18.94 1.12 11.78
CA VAL A 139 18.31 0.78 13.08
C VAL A 139 17.35 -0.37 12.82
N TRP A 140 17.71 -1.53 13.32
CA TRP A 140 16.89 -2.74 13.25
C TRP A 140 15.72 -2.65 14.24
N SER A 141 14.51 -2.97 13.82
CA SER A 141 13.27 -2.78 14.57
C SER A 141 12.52 -4.09 14.86
N TRP A 142 13.13 -5.24 14.59
CA TRP A 142 12.54 -6.57 14.86
C TRP A 142 13.42 -7.34 15.84
N PRO A 143 13.10 -7.28 17.18
CA PRO A 143 13.95 -7.90 18.19
C PRO A 143 14.03 -9.43 18.06
N ASP A 144 12.95 -10.04 17.58
CA ASP A 144 12.84 -11.50 17.45
C ASP A 144 13.53 -12.07 16.19
N ILE A 145 14.14 -11.20 15.38
CA ILE A 145 14.79 -11.59 14.11
C ILE A 145 16.21 -11.06 14.14
N ASP A 146 17.18 -11.95 14.12
CA ASP A 146 18.58 -11.57 13.98
C ASP A 146 18.86 -11.12 12.54
N LEU A 147 19.31 -9.88 12.42
CA LEU A 147 19.70 -9.30 11.14
C LEU A 147 20.82 -10.06 10.44
N MET A 148 21.73 -10.68 11.19
CA MET A 148 22.87 -11.41 10.64
C MET A 148 22.49 -12.78 10.09
N THR A 149 21.38 -13.36 10.56
CA THR A 149 20.84 -14.62 10.02
C THR A 149 19.97 -14.41 8.79
N LEU A 150 19.56 -13.17 8.51
CA LEU A 150 18.82 -12.86 7.29
C LEU A 150 19.73 -13.02 6.06
N ASP A 151 19.23 -13.71 5.07
CA ASP A 151 19.87 -13.84 3.76
C ASP A 151 19.09 -13.05 2.69
N PRO A 152 19.22 -11.72 2.67
CA PRO A 152 18.46 -10.90 1.72
C PRO A 152 18.95 -11.13 0.29
N THR A 153 18.01 -11.36 -0.61
CA THR A 153 18.26 -11.47 -2.05
C THR A 153 18.47 -10.09 -2.68
N MET A 154 17.93 -9.05 -2.06
CA MET A 154 18.01 -7.67 -2.53
C MET A 154 17.92 -6.68 -1.37
N VAL A 155 18.69 -5.61 -1.49
CA VAL A 155 18.61 -4.44 -0.61
C VAL A 155 18.19 -3.22 -1.42
N VAL A 156 17.16 -2.50 -0.94
CA VAL A 156 16.69 -1.27 -1.57
C VAL A 156 16.97 -0.10 -0.64
N VAL A 157 17.89 0.78 -1.03
CA VAL A 157 18.12 2.05 -0.33
C VAL A 157 17.20 3.11 -0.92
N SER A 158 16.51 3.87 -0.08
CA SER A 158 15.60 4.91 -0.53
C SER A 158 15.68 6.17 0.32
N CYS A 159 15.45 7.31 -0.34
CA CYS A 159 15.30 8.61 0.29
C CYS A 159 13.90 9.15 0.00
N GLU A 160 13.14 9.43 1.07
CA GLU A 160 11.81 10.01 0.98
C GLU A 160 11.91 11.55 0.76
N PRO A 161 10.86 12.18 0.22
CA PRO A 161 10.85 13.64 0.02
C PRO A 161 11.03 14.48 1.30
N ASP A 162 10.75 13.89 2.45
CA ASP A 162 10.94 14.52 3.77
C ASP A 162 12.39 14.47 4.27
N GLY A 163 13.29 13.84 3.50
CA GLY A 163 14.71 13.68 3.78
C GLY A 163 15.06 12.46 4.62
N ARG A 164 14.09 11.59 4.95
CA ARG A 164 14.36 10.35 5.67
C ARG A 164 14.89 9.27 4.73
N TRP A 165 15.88 8.52 5.23
CA TRP A 165 16.47 7.39 4.54
C TRP A 165 15.96 6.07 5.10
N PHE A 166 15.81 5.12 4.22
CA PHE A 166 15.38 3.77 4.57
C PHE A 166 16.16 2.74 3.78
N VAL A 167 16.37 1.60 4.41
CA VAL A 167 16.81 0.36 3.77
C VAL A 167 15.65 -0.63 3.84
N THR A 168 15.39 -1.32 2.75
CA THR A 168 14.44 -2.43 2.71
C THR A 168 15.18 -3.68 2.29
N PHE A 169 15.16 -4.70 3.14
CA PHE A 169 15.69 -6.03 2.86
C PHE A 169 14.57 -6.88 2.27
N ALA A 170 14.77 -7.44 1.09
CA ALA A 170 13.89 -8.44 0.52
C ALA A 170 14.47 -9.82 0.81
N VAL A 171 13.74 -10.62 1.56
CA VAL A 171 14.15 -11.94 2.02
C VAL A 171 13.10 -12.94 1.55
N ASP A 172 13.54 -14.07 1.04
CA ASP A 172 12.66 -15.19 0.75
C ASP A 172 12.57 -16.03 2.03
N THR A 173 11.39 -16.05 2.66
CA THR A 173 11.10 -16.75 3.91
C THR A 173 10.12 -17.88 3.66
N ALA A 174 10.15 -18.90 4.51
CA ALA A 174 9.05 -19.86 4.55
C ALA A 174 7.73 -19.14 4.86
N ASP A 175 6.63 -19.64 4.34
CA ASP A 175 5.32 -19.10 4.69
C ASP A 175 5.08 -19.32 6.19
N PRO A 176 4.70 -18.29 6.96
CA PRO A 176 4.45 -18.45 8.38
C PRO A 176 3.31 -19.44 8.61
N ALA A 177 3.43 -20.24 9.65
CA ALA A 177 2.35 -21.14 10.03
C ALA A 177 1.05 -20.35 10.28
N PRO A 178 -0.10 -20.86 9.83
CA PRO A 178 -1.39 -20.25 10.13
C PRO A 178 -1.60 -20.11 11.64
N LEU A 179 -2.27 -19.04 12.04
CA LEU A 179 -2.69 -18.88 13.44
C LEU A 179 -3.74 -19.95 13.80
N PRO A 180 -3.78 -20.42 15.05
CA PRO A 180 -4.82 -21.33 15.52
C PRO A 180 -6.21 -20.76 15.27
N ALA A 181 -7.18 -21.61 14.89
CA ALA A 181 -8.55 -21.19 14.69
C ALA A 181 -9.16 -20.68 16.00
N VAL A 182 -9.87 -19.56 15.95
CA VAL A 182 -10.56 -18.94 17.09
C VAL A 182 -12.05 -19.30 17.09
N GLY A 183 -12.61 -19.64 15.95
CA GLY A 183 -14.02 -19.94 15.78
C GLY A 183 -14.92 -18.72 15.59
N GLU A 184 -14.36 -17.50 15.59
CA GLU A 184 -15.11 -16.25 15.53
C GLU A 184 -15.12 -15.62 14.14
N THR A 185 -16.24 -14.94 13.82
CA THR A 185 -16.42 -14.19 12.57
C THR A 185 -16.84 -12.75 12.85
N VAL A 186 -16.58 -11.85 11.92
CA VAL A 186 -16.97 -10.44 12.07
C VAL A 186 -17.31 -9.80 10.73
N GLY A 187 -18.39 -9.04 10.71
CA GLY A 187 -18.70 -8.07 9.67
C GLY A 187 -18.19 -6.69 10.07
N VAL A 188 -17.62 -5.96 9.13
CA VAL A 188 -17.01 -4.64 9.33
C VAL A 188 -17.66 -3.62 8.42
N ASP A 189 -18.45 -2.72 9.01
CA ASP A 189 -18.98 -1.53 8.33
C ASP A 189 -17.99 -0.38 8.42
N LEU A 190 -17.53 0.16 7.27
CA LEU A 190 -16.51 1.20 7.21
C LEU A 190 -17.13 2.59 7.09
N GLY A 191 -16.82 3.47 8.03
CA GLY A 191 -17.40 4.81 8.12
C GLY A 191 -16.41 5.98 8.20
N ILE A 192 -16.90 7.19 8.02
CA ILE A 192 -16.12 8.43 8.16
C ILE A 192 -16.14 8.93 9.61
N THR A 193 -17.26 8.79 10.31
CA THR A 193 -17.42 9.23 11.70
C THR A 193 -16.67 8.30 12.63
N GLU A 194 -17.09 7.06 12.67
CA GLU A 194 -16.29 5.93 13.16
C GLU A 194 -15.50 5.36 11.98
N PHE A 195 -14.28 4.89 12.22
CA PHE A 195 -13.48 4.25 11.18
C PHE A 195 -14.09 2.92 10.74
N ALA A 196 -14.57 2.16 11.71
CA ALA A 196 -15.28 0.90 11.48
C ALA A 196 -16.25 0.62 12.64
N VAL A 197 -17.36 -0.03 12.34
CA VAL A 197 -18.28 -0.62 13.32
C VAL A 197 -18.32 -2.12 13.07
N LEU A 198 -18.16 -2.93 14.12
CA LEU A 198 -18.11 -4.37 14.02
C LEU A 198 -19.49 -4.99 14.30
N SER A 199 -19.77 -6.17 13.77
CA SER A 199 -20.99 -6.94 14.04
C SER A 199 -21.15 -7.30 15.53
N THR A 200 -20.04 -7.32 16.28
CA THR A 200 -20.01 -7.47 17.75
C THR A 200 -20.55 -6.27 18.51
N GLY A 201 -20.77 -5.12 17.86
CA GLY A 201 -21.14 -3.86 18.46
C GLY A 201 -19.97 -2.94 18.80
N GLU A 202 -18.74 -3.42 18.69
CA GLU A 202 -17.54 -2.61 18.92
C GLU A 202 -17.42 -1.49 17.87
N ARG A 203 -17.02 -0.30 18.33
CA ARG A 203 -16.81 0.87 17.47
C ARG A 203 -15.34 1.27 17.47
N ILE A 204 -14.72 1.30 16.32
CA ILE A 204 -13.34 1.73 16.14
C ILE A 204 -13.35 3.21 15.73
N PRO A 205 -12.91 4.13 16.61
CA PRO A 205 -13.00 5.55 16.33
C PRO A 205 -12.06 5.97 15.18
N ASN A 206 -12.52 6.95 14.38
CA ASN A 206 -11.68 7.54 13.35
C ASN A 206 -10.70 8.55 13.97
N PRO A 207 -9.37 8.31 13.93
CA PRO A 207 -8.40 9.21 14.56
C PRO A 207 -8.22 10.53 13.83
N ARG A 208 -8.76 10.72 12.63
CA ARG A 208 -8.77 11.95 11.83
C ARG A 208 -7.39 12.60 11.71
N HIS A 209 -6.37 11.81 11.44
CA HIS A 209 -4.96 12.24 11.41
C HIS A 209 -4.72 13.48 10.53
N MET A 210 -5.39 13.60 9.38
CA MET A 210 -5.26 14.75 8.51
C MET A 210 -5.75 16.03 9.21
N GLY A 211 -6.89 15.98 9.89
CA GLY A 211 -7.48 17.14 10.60
C GLY A 211 -6.56 17.69 11.68
N ARG A 212 -5.95 16.79 12.48
CA ARG A 212 -5.00 17.18 13.55
C ARG A 212 -3.78 17.96 13.04
N HIS A 213 -3.35 17.70 11.80
CA HIS A 213 -2.15 18.32 11.22
C HIS A 213 -2.45 19.43 10.21
N GLU A 214 -3.72 19.68 9.90
CA GLU A 214 -4.17 20.57 8.82
C GLU A 214 -3.69 22.01 8.98
N ARG A 215 -3.84 22.61 10.16
CA ARG A 215 -3.42 24.00 10.43
C ARG A 215 -1.92 24.19 10.14
N GLY A 216 -1.09 23.25 10.61
CA GLY A 216 0.35 23.27 10.37
C GLY A 216 0.71 23.08 8.90
N LEU A 217 0.02 22.18 8.20
CA LEU A 217 0.21 21.94 6.79
C LEU A 217 -0.13 23.17 5.94
N LYS A 218 -1.33 23.76 6.15
CA LYS A 218 -1.76 24.99 5.47
C LYS A 218 -0.76 26.13 5.67
N ARG A 219 -0.24 26.34 6.90
CA ARG A 219 0.77 27.35 7.19
C ARG A 219 2.05 27.14 6.36
N HIS A 220 2.56 25.90 6.32
CA HIS A 220 3.77 25.60 5.55
C HIS A 220 3.55 25.69 4.04
N GLN A 221 2.38 25.29 3.54
CA GLN A 221 2.02 25.45 2.13
C GLN A 221 1.94 26.92 1.70
N ARG A 222 1.31 27.80 2.51
CA ARG A 222 1.27 29.24 2.26
C ARG A 222 2.68 29.85 2.22
N ARG A 223 3.58 29.45 3.16
CA ARG A 223 4.97 29.90 3.15
C ARG A 223 5.72 29.40 1.90
N LEU A 224 5.47 28.15 1.49
CA LEU A 224 6.08 27.59 0.28
C LEU A 224 5.63 28.36 -0.98
N ALA A 225 4.35 28.74 -1.06
CA ALA A 225 3.81 29.50 -2.18
C ALA A 225 4.50 30.89 -2.33
N ARG A 226 4.86 31.50 -1.20
CA ARG A 226 5.54 32.84 -1.17
C ARG A 226 7.04 32.77 -1.45
N CYS A 227 7.65 31.58 -1.43
CA CYS A 227 9.09 31.44 -1.68
C CYS A 227 9.40 31.53 -3.18
N GLN A 228 10.45 32.28 -3.55
CA GLN A 228 10.95 32.37 -4.91
C GLN A 228 11.27 30.95 -5.48
N ARG A 229 10.86 30.71 -6.71
CA ARG A 229 11.17 29.46 -7.41
C ARG A 229 12.69 29.30 -7.58
N GLY A 230 13.21 28.09 -7.32
CA GLY A 230 14.64 27.78 -7.38
C GLY A 230 15.45 28.14 -6.13
N SER A 231 14.93 28.98 -5.21
CA SER A 231 15.69 29.40 -4.02
C SER A 231 15.91 28.27 -2.99
N ASN A 232 16.99 28.37 -2.23
CA ASN A 232 17.28 27.46 -1.11
C ASN A 232 16.19 27.52 -0.02
N ASN A 233 15.60 28.69 0.21
CA ASN A 233 14.49 28.84 1.15
C ASN A 233 13.27 28.06 0.70
N ARG A 234 12.96 28.04 -0.61
CA ARG A 234 11.90 27.21 -1.17
C ARG A 234 12.20 25.71 -0.99
N ALA A 235 13.42 25.27 -1.21
CA ALA A 235 13.85 23.89 -0.99
C ALA A 235 13.66 23.47 0.49
N LYS A 236 14.12 24.28 1.44
CA LYS A 236 13.92 24.07 2.88
C LYS A 236 12.43 24.01 3.25
N GLN A 237 11.61 24.92 2.68
CA GLN A 237 10.18 24.96 2.97
C GLN A 237 9.43 23.76 2.35
N LYS A 238 9.83 23.31 1.16
CA LYS A 238 9.31 22.10 0.52
C LYS A 238 9.54 20.87 1.40
N GLN A 239 10.72 20.75 1.99
CA GLN A 239 11.02 19.65 2.93
C GLN A 239 10.15 19.73 4.20
N LYS A 240 9.86 20.94 4.74
CA LYS A 240 8.94 21.09 5.89
C LYS A 240 7.52 20.64 5.55
N VAL A 241 7.03 20.97 4.36
CA VAL A 241 5.72 20.47 3.86
C VAL A 241 5.75 18.94 3.75
N ALA A 242 6.80 18.36 3.13
CA ALA A 242 6.95 16.92 2.99
C ALA A 242 6.97 16.20 4.34
N ARG A 243 7.68 16.76 5.35
CA ARG A 243 7.69 16.22 6.72
C ARG A 243 6.30 16.21 7.36
N ARG A 244 5.47 17.23 7.11
CA ARG A 244 4.08 17.25 7.62
C ARG A 244 3.22 16.17 6.97
N HIS A 245 3.29 16.02 5.65
CA HIS A 245 2.62 14.92 4.95
C HIS A 245 3.09 13.55 5.42
N ALA A 246 4.40 13.38 5.64
CA ALA A 246 4.95 12.13 6.14
C ALA A 246 4.40 11.75 7.52
N ARG A 247 4.28 12.71 8.45
CA ARG A 247 3.68 12.48 9.78
C ARG A 247 2.25 11.99 9.68
N VAL A 248 1.43 12.62 8.82
CA VAL A 248 0.04 12.19 8.61
C VAL A 248 -0.02 10.77 8.02
N ARG A 249 0.80 10.51 6.99
CA ARG A 249 0.88 9.19 6.35
C ARG A 249 1.30 8.11 7.36
N ASP A 250 2.35 8.38 8.13
CA ASP A 250 2.93 7.39 9.03
C ASP A 250 1.97 7.08 10.19
N ALA A 251 1.33 8.11 10.79
CA ALA A 251 0.32 7.92 11.82
C ALA A 251 -0.91 7.16 11.30
N ARG A 252 -1.37 7.46 10.08
CA ARG A 252 -2.46 6.70 9.45
C ARG A 252 -2.05 5.23 9.25
N ARG A 253 -0.87 4.98 8.70
CA ARG A 253 -0.40 3.61 8.46
C ARG A 253 -0.23 2.83 9.75
N ASP A 254 0.29 3.43 10.80
CA ASP A 254 0.40 2.80 12.12
C ASP A 254 -0.98 2.37 12.64
N PHE A 255 -1.97 3.27 12.58
CA PHE A 255 -3.35 2.96 12.93
C PHE A 255 -3.91 1.81 12.10
N LEU A 256 -3.80 1.88 10.76
CA LEU A 256 -4.31 0.84 9.87
C LEU A 256 -3.62 -0.52 10.11
N HIS A 257 -2.30 -0.50 10.37
CA HIS A 257 -1.55 -1.71 10.70
C HIS A 257 -2.01 -2.34 12.01
N LYS A 258 -2.21 -1.54 13.07
CA LYS A 258 -2.68 -2.01 14.37
C LYS A 258 -4.08 -2.59 14.27
N THR A 259 -5.01 -1.85 13.68
CA THR A 259 -6.41 -2.27 13.51
C THR A 259 -6.52 -3.55 12.67
N SER A 260 -5.84 -3.62 11.52
CA SER A 260 -5.89 -4.81 10.68
C SER A 260 -5.22 -6.04 11.31
N THR A 261 -4.17 -5.85 12.14
CA THR A 261 -3.53 -6.94 12.88
C THR A 261 -4.44 -7.45 13.99
N ASP A 262 -5.11 -6.56 14.71
CA ASP A 262 -6.05 -6.90 15.78
C ASP A 262 -7.20 -7.75 15.23
N LEU A 263 -7.85 -7.30 14.14
CA LEU A 263 -8.94 -8.04 13.52
C LEU A 263 -8.50 -9.43 13.04
N VAL A 264 -7.36 -9.55 12.38
CA VAL A 264 -6.83 -10.83 11.88
C VAL A 264 -6.48 -11.80 13.02
N ARG A 265 -6.11 -11.29 14.20
CA ARG A 265 -5.84 -12.13 15.38
C ARG A 265 -7.11 -12.63 16.06
N ARG A 266 -8.16 -11.82 16.04
CA ARG A 266 -9.41 -12.09 16.78
C ARG A 266 -10.43 -12.91 16.00
N PHE A 267 -10.37 -12.87 14.66
CA PHE A 267 -11.42 -13.45 13.82
C PHE A 267 -10.86 -14.35 12.72
N ASP A 268 -11.52 -15.47 12.49
CA ASP A 268 -11.16 -16.42 11.42
C ASP A 268 -11.69 -15.95 10.06
N ARG A 269 -12.87 -15.28 10.06
CA ARG A 269 -13.47 -14.69 8.87
C ARG A 269 -13.84 -13.23 9.13
N ILE A 270 -13.46 -12.38 8.19
CA ILE A 270 -13.71 -10.92 8.24
C ILE A 270 -14.48 -10.54 6.98
N GLY A 271 -15.75 -10.16 7.13
CA GLY A 271 -16.57 -9.61 6.06
C GLY A 271 -16.38 -8.10 5.94
N ILE A 272 -16.15 -7.59 4.73
CA ILE A 272 -16.06 -6.14 4.45
C ILE A 272 -16.82 -5.79 3.18
N GLU A 273 -17.28 -4.53 3.05
CA GLU A 273 -17.91 -4.03 1.83
C GLU A 273 -16.90 -3.73 0.70
N ASP A 274 -17.31 -3.93 -0.56
CA ASP A 274 -16.57 -3.48 -1.74
C ASP A 274 -16.78 -1.97 -1.97
N LEU A 275 -16.11 -1.14 -1.20
CA LEU A 275 -16.22 0.32 -1.32
C LEU A 275 -15.57 0.84 -2.61
N ASN A 276 -16.34 1.51 -3.47
CA ASN A 276 -15.82 2.26 -4.61
C ASN A 276 -15.15 3.58 -4.16
N VAL A 277 -14.02 3.47 -3.47
CA VAL A 277 -13.28 4.63 -2.94
C VAL A 277 -12.95 5.65 -4.04
N ALA A 278 -12.59 5.19 -5.24
CA ALA A 278 -12.27 6.06 -6.37
C ALA A 278 -13.48 6.90 -6.84
N GLY A 279 -14.68 6.33 -6.82
CA GLY A 279 -15.92 7.05 -7.08
C GLY A 279 -16.28 8.00 -5.95
N MET A 280 -16.16 7.56 -4.71
CA MET A 280 -16.50 8.34 -3.52
C MET A 280 -15.66 9.62 -3.38
N VAL A 281 -14.37 9.60 -3.72
CA VAL A 281 -13.49 10.79 -3.67
C VAL A 281 -13.80 11.83 -4.74
N ARG A 282 -14.69 11.57 -5.71
CA ARG A 282 -15.20 12.58 -6.64
C ARG A 282 -16.14 13.57 -5.96
N ASN A 283 -16.78 13.18 -4.85
CA ASN A 283 -17.55 14.09 -4.01
C ASN A 283 -16.61 15.06 -3.30
N ARG A 284 -16.57 16.31 -3.75
CA ARG A 284 -15.63 17.35 -3.28
C ARG A 284 -15.76 17.64 -1.78
N SER A 285 -16.95 17.55 -1.21
CA SER A 285 -17.20 17.81 0.22
C SER A 285 -16.63 16.70 1.11
N LEU A 286 -16.68 15.43 0.67
CA LEU A 286 -16.25 14.26 1.45
C LEU A 286 -14.87 13.73 1.05
N ALA A 287 -14.33 14.12 -0.11
CA ALA A 287 -13.08 13.60 -0.68
C ALA A 287 -11.90 13.60 0.31
N ARG A 288 -11.78 14.67 1.11
CA ARG A 288 -10.71 14.79 2.12
C ARG A 288 -10.90 13.79 3.26
N ALA A 289 -12.10 13.65 3.78
CA ALA A 289 -12.42 12.73 4.86
C ALA A 289 -12.20 11.28 4.40
N ILE A 290 -12.74 10.91 3.24
CA ILE A 290 -12.60 9.59 2.62
C ILE A 290 -11.12 9.26 2.37
N SER A 291 -10.36 10.17 1.75
CA SER A 291 -8.92 9.98 1.54
C SER A 291 -8.14 9.88 2.86
N GLY A 292 -8.65 10.52 3.92
CA GLY A 292 -8.07 10.49 5.27
C GLY A 292 -8.20 9.12 5.93
N CYS A 293 -9.29 8.39 5.68
CA CYS A 293 -9.54 7.05 6.24
C CYS A 293 -8.55 6.00 5.69
N GLY A 294 -8.26 6.03 4.38
CA GLY A 294 -7.34 5.09 3.77
C GLY A 294 -7.90 3.67 3.61
N TRP A 295 -9.21 3.52 3.38
CA TRP A 295 -9.90 2.23 3.31
C TRP A 295 -9.30 1.25 2.29
N GLY A 296 -8.84 1.73 1.12
CA GLY A 296 -8.16 0.86 0.15
C GLY A 296 -6.83 0.29 0.67
N GLU A 297 -6.07 1.08 1.45
CA GLU A 297 -4.84 0.62 2.12
C GLU A 297 -5.17 -0.36 3.25
N PHE A 298 -6.27 -0.11 3.99
CA PHE A 298 -6.75 -0.99 5.05
C PHE A 298 -7.19 -2.35 4.52
N ARG A 299 -8.01 -2.38 3.46
CA ARG A 299 -8.43 -3.62 2.79
C ARG A 299 -7.22 -4.44 2.34
N ALA A 300 -6.27 -3.83 1.64
CA ALA A 300 -5.06 -4.51 1.22
C ALA A 300 -4.25 -5.07 2.42
N MET A 301 -4.23 -4.35 3.56
CA MET A 301 -3.58 -4.84 4.78
C MET A 301 -4.32 -6.02 5.41
N LEU A 302 -5.66 -6.03 5.41
CA LEU A 302 -6.45 -7.17 5.86
C LEU A 302 -6.20 -8.39 4.98
N GLU A 303 -6.30 -8.23 3.65
CA GLU A 303 -6.14 -9.33 2.68
C GLU A 303 -4.79 -10.04 2.85
N TYR A 304 -3.65 -9.33 2.80
CA TYR A 304 -2.35 -10.00 2.90
C TYR A 304 -2.06 -10.56 4.30
N LYS A 305 -2.55 -9.91 5.36
CA LYS A 305 -2.35 -10.40 6.73
C LYS A 305 -3.20 -11.63 7.01
N ALA A 306 -4.46 -11.61 6.56
CA ALA A 306 -5.36 -12.74 6.66
C ALA A 306 -4.80 -13.95 5.92
N GLN A 307 -4.35 -13.77 4.67
CA GLN A 307 -3.70 -14.82 3.90
C GLN A 307 -2.53 -15.45 4.67
N ARG A 308 -1.62 -14.62 5.23
CA ARG A 308 -0.46 -15.09 6.00
C ARG A 308 -0.83 -15.76 7.32
N ALA A 309 -1.96 -15.41 7.89
CA ALA A 309 -2.44 -15.94 9.18
C ALA A 309 -3.41 -17.14 9.00
N GLY A 310 -3.66 -17.58 7.78
CA GLY A 310 -4.67 -18.62 7.50
C GLY A 310 -6.09 -18.16 7.80
N ARG A 311 -6.37 -16.84 7.68
CA ARG A 311 -7.67 -16.21 7.89
C ARG A 311 -8.34 -15.88 6.57
N GLN A 312 -9.64 -15.67 6.59
CA GLN A 312 -10.42 -15.36 5.41
C GLN A 312 -10.94 -13.92 5.45
N VAL A 313 -10.70 -13.16 4.39
CA VAL A 313 -11.36 -11.86 4.14
C VAL A 313 -12.36 -12.05 3.01
N VAL A 314 -13.63 -11.78 3.29
CA VAL A 314 -14.72 -11.87 2.32
C VAL A 314 -15.20 -10.47 1.98
N VAL A 315 -15.16 -10.14 0.70
CA VAL A 315 -15.63 -8.85 0.21
C VAL A 315 -17.07 -9.02 -0.26
N VAL A 316 -17.98 -8.37 0.45
CA VAL A 316 -19.42 -8.37 0.14
C VAL A 316 -19.67 -7.37 -0.98
N ASP A 317 -20.55 -7.73 -1.90
CA ASP A 317 -20.91 -6.91 -3.05
C ASP A 317 -21.38 -5.51 -2.62
N ARG A 318 -20.95 -4.48 -3.37
CA ARG A 318 -21.26 -3.07 -3.07
C ARG A 318 -22.74 -2.70 -3.15
N TRP A 319 -23.53 -3.50 -3.84
CA TRP A 319 -24.98 -3.30 -4.00
C TRP A 319 -25.79 -4.00 -2.92
N TYR A 320 -25.15 -4.83 -2.11
CA TYR A 320 -25.80 -5.47 -0.99
C TYR A 320 -26.34 -4.39 -0.01
N PRO A 321 -27.66 -4.38 0.27
CA PRO A 321 -28.29 -3.30 1.04
C PRO A 321 -28.09 -3.46 2.55
N SER A 322 -26.83 -3.57 3.00
CA SER A 322 -26.44 -3.88 4.38
C SER A 322 -27.13 -2.99 5.42
N SER A 323 -27.23 -1.67 5.18
CA SER A 323 -27.82 -0.72 6.13
C SER A 323 -29.36 -0.68 6.11
N LYS A 324 -30.01 -1.17 5.01
CA LYS A 324 -31.46 -1.14 4.83
C LYS A 324 -32.16 -2.45 5.15
N THR A 325 -31.44 -3.55 5.21
CA THR A 325 -31.98 -4.87 5.54
C THR A 325 -32.03 -5.05 7.05
N CYS A 326 -33.15 -5.47 7.58
CA CYS A 326 -33.26 -5.82 9.00
C CYS A 326 -32.47 -7.12 9.27
N ASN A 327 -31.49 -7.06 10.11
CA ASN A 327 -30.68 -8.24 10.48
C ASN A 327 -31.51 -9.30 11.23
N SER A 328 -32.60 -8.92 11.89
CA SER A 328 -33.43 -9.86 12.68
C SER A 328 -34.43 -10.63 11.84
N CYS A 329 -35.07 -10.04 10.82
CA CYS A 329 -36.13 -10.69 10.05
C CYS A 329 -35.95 -10.63 8.52
N GLY A 330 -34.89 -10.00 8.03
CA GLY A 330 -34.62 -9.87 6.59
C GLY A 330 -35.48 -8.81 5.86
N HIS A 331 -36.39 -8.09 6.54
CA HIS A 331 -37.21 -7.07 5.90
C HIS A 331 -36.33 -5.97 5.29
N LEU A 332 -36.56 -5.65 4.01
CA LEU A 332 -35.81 -4.63 3.28
C LEU A 332 -36.61 -3.31 3.27
N LEU A 333 -36.03 -2.25 3.83
CA LEU A 333 -36.58 -0.91 3.75
C LEU A 333 -36.44 -0.34 2.33
N ALA A 334 -37.49 0.28 1.81
CA ALA A 334 -37.47 0.96 0.52
C ALA A 334 -36.43 2.08 0.49
N SER A 335 -36.36 2.87 1.55
CA SER A 335 -35.37 3.94 1.69
C SER A 335 -34.93 4.10 3.14
N LEU A 336 -33.68 4.58 3.34
CA LEU A 336 -33.15 4.95 4.64
C LEU A 336 -32.24 6.17 4.45
N SER A 337 -32.58 7.29 5.10
CA SER A 337 -31.80 8.52 5.02
C SER A 337 -30.38 8.32 5.56
N LEU A 338 -29.40 8.95 4.94
CA LEU A 338 -28.00 8.92 5.39
C LEU A 338 -27.81 9.50 6.80
N GLY A 339 -28.69 10.40 7.23
CA GLY A 339 -28.67 10.98 8.57
C GLY A 339 -29.28 10.09 9.65
N THR A 340 -30.05 9.07 9.29
CA THR A 340 -30.71 8.17 10.25
C THR A 340 -29.71 7.28 10.93
N ARG A 341 -29.60 7.35 12.25
CA ARG A 341 -28.70 6.52 13.07
C ARG A 341 -29.41 5.33 13.69
N HIS A 342 -30.68 5.50 14.05
CA HIS A 342 -31.51 4.46 14.63
C HIS A 342 -32.83 4.36 13.86
N TRP A 343 -33.32 3.15 13.67
CA TRP A 343 -34.60 2.91 13.01
C TRP A 343 -35.29 1.67 13.59
N THR A 344 -36.60 1.61 13.48
CA THR A 344 -37.39 0.47 13.92
C THR A 344 -37.90 -0.27 12.68
N CYS A 345 -37.71 -1.58 12.65
CA CYS A 345 -38.16 -2.42 11.55
C CYS A 345 -39.69 -2.48 11.49
N PRO A 346 -40.34 -2.15 10.37
CA PRO A 346 -41.81 -2.25 10.26
C PRO A 346 -42.29 -3.69 10.19
N GLY A 347 -41.43 -4.66 9.85
CA GLY A 347 -41.80 -6.06 9.76
C GLY A 347 -41.78 -6.83 11.09
N CYS A 348 -40.85 -6.51 12.00
CA CYS A 348 -40.70 -7.24 13.26
C CYS A 348 -40.61 -6.35 14.51
N GLY A 349 -40.68 -5.01 14.38
CA GLY A 349 -40.63 -4.10 15.53
C GLY A 349 -39.24 -3.93 16.16
N THR A 350 -38.22 -4.64 15.70
CA THR A 350 -36.86 -4.55 16.29
C THR A 350 -36.27 -3.17 16.02
N ARG A 351 -35.73 -2.52 17.08
CA ARG A 351 -34.99 -1.27 16.97
C ARG A 351 -33.53 -1.56 16.66
N HIS A 352 -33.00 -0.94 15.61
CA HIS A 352 -31.63 -1.09 15.16
C HIS A 352 -30.82 0.21 15.32
N ASP A 353 -29.56 0.06 15.72
CA ASP A 353 -28.51 1.00 15.34
C ASP A 353 -28.13 0.66 13.89
N ARG A 354 -28.10 1.67 13.02
CA ARG A 354 -27.90 1.49 11.59
C ARG A 354 -26.56 0.83 11.25
N ASP A 355 -25.48 1.31 11.88
CA ASP A 355 -24.11 0.90 11.55
C ASP A 355 -23.83 -0.52 12.11
N ILE A 356 -24.36 -0.84 13.31
CA ILE A 356 -24.29 -2.20 13.89
C ILE A 356 -25.14 -3.19 13.06
N ASN A 357 -26.33 -2.77 12.64
CA ASN A 357 -27.17 -3.58 11.76
C ASN A 357 -26.49 -3.86 10.43
N ALA A 358 -25.85 -2.87 9.82
CA ALA A 358 -25.08 -3.03 8.60
C ALA A 358 -23.91 -4.03 8.80
N ALA A 359 -23.14 -3.87 9.86
CA ALA A 359 -22.03 -4.78 10.17
C ALA A 359 -22.51 -6.24 10.36
N LYS A 360 -23.63 -6.47 11.04
CA LYS A 360 -24.23 -7.81 11.19
C LYS A 360 -24.68 -8.41 9.85
N ASN A 361 -25.29 -7.60 8.99
CA ASN A 361 -25.69 -8.03 7.64
C ASN A 361 -24.48 -8.36 6.76
N ILE A 362 -23.38 -7.60 6.88
CA ILE A 362 -22.11 -7.88 6.20
C ILE A 362 -21.53 -9.22 6.66
N ASP A 363 -21.58 -9.54 7.95
CA ASP A 363 -21.10 -10.82 8.48
C ASP A 363 -21.93 -12.00 7.94
N THR A 364 -23.28 -11.86 7.97
CA THR A 364 -24.20 -12.85 7.40
C THR A 364 -23.95 -13.07 5.91
N ALA A 365 -23.85 -11.99 5.13
CA ALA A 365 -23.57 -12.05 3.70
C ALA A 365 -22.21 -12.68 3.40
N ALA A 366 -21.19 -12.39 4.18
CA ALA A 366 -19.87 -13.02 4.06
C ALA A 366 -19.93 -14.53 4.35
N GLY A 367 -20.78 -14.97 5.27
CA GLY A 367 -21.05 -16.38 5.52
C GLY A 367 -21.69 -17.08 4.33
N LEU A 368 -22.66 -16.47 3.70
CA LEU A 368 -23.35 -17.01 2.51
C LEU A 368 -22.41 -17.11 1.29
N VAL A 369 -21.55 -16.14 1.06
CA VAL A 369 -20.56 -16.17 -0.03
C VAL A 369 -19.60 -17.35 0.14
N VAL A 370 -19.13 -17.63 1.35
CA VAL A 370 -18.24 -18.76 1.64
C VAL A 370 -18.98 -20.09 1.44
N ALA A 371 -20.21 -20.20 1.88
CA ALA A 371 -21.04 -21.39 1.68
C ALA A 371 -21.27 -21.69 0.18
N ALA A 372 -21.52 -20.65 -0.63
CA ALA A 372 -21.71 -20.79 -2.07
C ALA A 372 -20.43 -21.19 -2.82
N SER A 373 -19.25 -20.86 -2.29
CA SER A 373 -17.96 -21.23 -2.87
C SER A 373 -17.40 -22.58 -2.38
N GLY A 374 -18.21 -23.38 -1.64
CA GLY A 374 -17.84 -24.73 -1.17
C GLY A 374 -16.95 -24.73 0.09
N GLY A 375 -16.87 -23.61 0.82
CA GLY A 375 -16.22 -23.55 2.13
C GLY A 375 -17.04 -24.24 3.24
N PRO A 376 -16.46 -24.54 4.42
CA PRO A 376 -17.15 -25.21 5.51
C PRO A 376 -18.37 -24.42 6.00
N VAL A 377 -19.56 -25.00 5.87
CA VAL A 377 -20.83 -24.46 6.35
C VAL A 377 -20.99 -24.84 7.82
N ARG A 378 -21.23 -23.88 8.72
CA ARG A 378 -21.76 -24.21 10.06
C ARG A 378 -23.24 -24.55 9.96
N PRO A 379 -23.72 -25.65 10.61
CA PRO A 379 -25.08 -26.20 10.39
C PRO A 379 -26.26 -25.32 10.83
N ASP A 380 -26.09 -24.27 11.60
CA ASP A 380 -27.19 -23.70 12.41
C ASP A 380 -27.88 -22.42 11.94
N GLN A 381 -27.70 -21.94 10.70
CA GLN A 381 -28.42 -20.70 10.26
C GLN A 381 -28.95 -20.75 8.82
N ALA A 382 -29.34 -21.88 8.28
CA ALA A 382 -29.94 -21.98 6.95
C ALA A 382 -31.47 -22.06 7.02
N THR A 383 -32.15 -21.04 7.52
CA THR A 383 -33.58 -20.85 7.35
C THR A 383 -33.89 -19.44 6.85
N GLY A 384 -33.66 -19.22 5.55
CA GLY A 384 -34.11 -18.04 4.84
C GLY A 384 -34.54 -18.41 3.44
N ARG A 385 -35.87 -18.40 3.20
CA ARG A 385 -36.56 -18.69 1.94
C ARG A 385 -35.90 -18.02 0.74
N ARG A 386 -35.63 -18.82 -0.29
CA ARG A 386 -35.29 -18.33 -1.65
C ARG A 386 -36.49 -17.59 -2.24
N GLY A 387 -36.34 -16.34 -2.56
CA GLY A 387 -37.20 -15.63 -3.50
C GLY A 387 -36.76 -15.92 -4.92
N PRO A 388 -37.63 -15.80 -5.93
CA PRO A 388 -37.35 -16.22 -7.30
C PRO A 388 -36.33 -15.31 -7.97
N VAL A 389 -35.40 -15.93 -8.70
CA VAL A 389 -34.47 -15.29 -9.63
C VAL A 389 -35.30 -14.82 -10.84
N ASN A 390 -35.36 -13.50 -11.09
CA ASN A 390 -35.84 -12.98 -12.35
C ASN A 390 -34.71 -13.11 -13.39
N GLU A 391 -34.90 -14.03 -14.32
CA GLU A 391 -34.28 -14.02 -15.64
C GLU A 391 -34.96 -12.91 -16.46
N GLU A 392 -34.19 -11.98 -17.00
CA GLU A 392 -34.61 -11.13 -18.11
C GLU A 392 -33.62 -11.27 -19.28
N PRO A 393 -34.11 -11.11 -20.53
CA PRO A 393 -33.55 -11.63 -21.78
C PRO A 393 -32.30 -10.90 -22.29
#